data_e2d9e19034c185f5ff4f68669c006a58
#
_entry.id   e2d9e19034c185f5ff4f68669c006a58
#
_cell.length_a   1.000
_cell.length_b   1.000
_cell.length_c   1.000
_cell.angle_alpha   90.00
_cell.angle_beta   90.00
_cell.angle_gamma   90.00
#
_symmetry.space_group_name_H-M   'P 1'
#
loop_
_entity.id
_entity.type
_entity.pdbx_description
1 polymer ?
#
loop_
_entity_poly.entity_id
_entity_poly.type
_entity_poly.pdbx_seq_one_letter_code
_entity_poly.pdbx_strand_id
1 'polypeptide(L)'
;DWVINGRLEAVSNAPLAKLFAVQVRTDSKKTGMNGLSTFLIPHDTAGFKVLDTIKAFGGTDSTLTRWHHGTVAAIEMKDCKVPVANLLGKEGRCPFADGKELARSAVASAAISLGVGRASYDAAVDYAKMRRQGGRNIMEHQAIGTKIADCTIKLELSRNMVWKAAWALDHPEAVAGRSVSELPLHVIARVASAEAVHEVTLLAAECFGAMGVMRDMPLQKYVNDGFIIAHSEDTDGAAKLQIAESVAGYQRKLAA
;
A
#
# COMPACT_ATOMS: atom_id res chain seq x y z
N ASP A 1 31.29 -3.75 -15.08
CA ASP A 1 30.01 -3.02 -15.19
C ASP A 1 28.91 -3.97 -15.66
N TRP A 2 27.70 -3.68 -15.23
CA TRP A 2 26.47 -4.29 -15.74
C TRP A 2 25.89 -3.42 -16.85
N VAL A 3 25.24 -4.03 -17.82
CA VAL A 3 24.47 -3.32 -18.85
C VAL A 3 23.01 -3.70 -18.69
N ILE A 4 22.19 -2.73 -18.34
CA ILE A 4 20.77 -2.96 -18.04
C ILE A 4 19.92 -2.39 -19.17
N ASN A 5 18.98 -3.21 -19.65
CA ASN A 5 18.00 -2.83 -20.65
C ASN A 5 16.61 -3.25 -20.16
N GLY A 6 15.66 -2.34 -20.24
CA GLY A 6 14.29 -2.61 -19.86
C GLY A 6 13.47 -1.36 -19.60
N ARG A 7 12.19 -1.56 -19.32
CA ARG A 7 11.25 -0.49 -19.01
C ARG A 7 10.32 -0.92 -17.90
N LEU A 8 10.04 -0.01 -16.97
CA LEU A 8 9.02 -0.15 -15.94
C LEU A 8 7.97 0.94 -16.13
N GLU A 9 6.70 0.55 -16.21
CA GLU A 9 5.63 1.47 -16.62
C GLU A 9 5.13 2.37 -15.47
N ALA A 10 5.21 1.92 -14.22
CA ALA A 10 4.68 2.66 -13.08
C ALA A 10 5.65 2.62 -11.90
N VAL A 11 6.43 3.66 -11.75
CA VAL A 11 7.40 3.80 -10.66
C VAL A 11 7.03 4.99 -9.81
N SER A 12 6.68 4.74 -8.56
CA SER A 12 6.30 5.77 -7.60
C SER A 12 7.47 6.72 -7.34
N ASN A 13 7.16 8.02 -7.29
CA ASN A 13 8.12 9.10 -7.06
C ASN A 13 9.24 9.23 -8.11
N ALA A 14 9.19 8.52 -9.23
CA ALA A 14 10.22 8.55 -10.24
C ALA A 14 10.61 9.97 -10.70
N PRO A 15 9.67 10.92 -10.91
CA PRO A 15 10.03 12.29 -11.30
C PRO A 15 10.83 13.08 -10.25
N LEU A 16 10.79 12.65 -8.99
CA LEU A 16 11.45 13.32 -7.86
C LEU A 16 12.67 12.57 -7.35
N ALA A 17 12.73 11.26 -7.60
CA ALA A 17 13.76 10.38 -7.08
C ALA A 17 15.13 10.71 -7.69
N LYS A 18 16.16 10.68 -6.86
CA LYS A 18 17.58 10.83 -7.25
C LYS A 18 18.30 9.49 -7.31
N LEU A 19 17.73 8.47 -6.68
CA LEU A 19 18.29 7.12 -6.62
C LEU A 19 17.14 6.11 -6.78
N PHE A 20 17.38 5.08 -7.58
CA PHE A 20 16.43 4.02 -7.86
C PHE A 20 16.97 2.68 -7.42
N ALA A 21 16.21 1.91 -6.67
CA ALA A 21 16.47 0.51 -6.42
C ALA A 21 15.69 -0.32 -7.46
N VAL A 22 16.38 -0.82 -8.46
CA VAL A 22 15.76 -1.52 -9.60
C VAL A 22 16.05 -3.01 -9.53
N GLN A 23 15.00 -3.81 -9.60
CA GLN A 23 15.13 -5.26 -9.69
C GLN A 23 15.26 -5.69 -11.16
N VAL A 24 16.33 -6.40 -11.45
CA VAL A 24 16.68 -6.83 -12.80
C VAL A 24 16.93 -8.34 -12.82
N ARG A 25 16.43 -9.02 -13.84
CA ARG A 25 16.70 -10.44 -14.02
C ARG A 25 18.11 -10.66 -14.55
N THR A 26 18.96 -11.22 -13.72
CA THR A 26 20.35 -11.56 -14.05
C THR A 26 20.54 -13.05 -14.38
N ASP A 27 19.58 -13.90 -13.97
CA ASP A 27 19.56 -15.32 -14.34
C ASP A 27 18.23 -15.67 -15.01
N SER A 28 18.24 -15.81 -16.33
CA SER A 28 17.05 -16.12 -17.14
C SER A 28 16.53 -17.56 -16.98
N LYS A 29 17.32 -18.44 -16.38
CA LYS A 29 16.92 -19.85 -16.13
C LYS A 29 16.05 -19.97 -14.87
N LYS A 30 16.01 -18.96 -14.03
CA LYS A 30 15.22 -18.94 -12.80
C LYS A 30 13.95 -18.11 -12.98
N THR A 31 12.91 -18.46 -12.23
CA THR A 31 11.60 -17.80 -12.25
C THR A 31 11.28 -17.11 -10.92
N GLY A 32 10.27 -16.27 -10.91
CA GLY A 32 9.86 -15.52 -9.73
C GLY A 32 10.97 -14.58 -9.22
N MET A 33 11.11 -14.45 -7.92
CA MET A 33 12.13 -13.60 -7.30
C MET A 33 13.54 -14.23 -7.32
N ASN A 34 13.62 -15.52 -7.59
CA ASN A 34 14.91 -16.20 -7.78
C ASN A 34 15.53 -15.76 -9.11
N GLY A 35 16.83 -15.42 -9.08
CA GLY A 35 17.54 -14.91 -10.26
C GLY A 35 17.33 -13.42 -10.53
N LEU A 36 16.63 -12.70 -9.65
CA LEU A 36 16.61 -11.24 -9.64
C LEU A 36 17.77 -10.70 -8.82
N SER A 37 18.37 -9.63 -9.30
CA SER A 37 19.37 -8.81 -8.60
C SER A 37 18.84 -7.40 -8.44
N THR A 38 19.20 -6.71 -7.37
CA THR A 38 18.78 -5.33 -7.14
C THR A 38 19.96 -4.40 -7.37
N PHE A 39 19.78 -3.38 -8.20
CA PHE A 39 20.79 -2.38 -8.49
C PHE A 39 20.36 -1.00 -7.98
N LEU A 40 21.30 -0.27 -7.43
CA LEU A 40 21.13 1.14 -7.07
C LEU A 40 21.57 2.00 -8.25
N ILE A 41 20.62 2.66 -8.91
CA ILE A 41 20.86 3.44 -10.12
C ILE A 41 20.58 4.92 -9.84
N PRO A 42 21.61 5.81 -9.85
CA PRO A 42 21.39 7.25 -9.84
C PRO A 42 20.59 7.72 -11.04
N HIS A 43 19.74 8.74 -10.87
CA HIS A 43 18.86 9.24 -11.91
C HIS A 43 19.59 9.79 -13.15
N ASP A 44 20.83 10.25 -12.99
CA ASP A 44 21.69 10.83 -14.00
C ASP A 44 22.62 9.80 -14.66
N THR A 45 22.43 8.50 -14.39
CA THR A 45 23.20 7.42 -15.02
C THR A 45 22.95 7.41 -16.54
N ALA A 46 24.02 7.33 -17.32
CA ALA A 46 23.92 7.26 -18.78
C ALA A 46 23.07 6.05 -19.21
N GLY A 47 22.09 6.29 -20.07
CA GLY A 47 21.15 5.28 -20.52
C GLY A 47 19.95 5.07 -19.60
N PHE A 48 19.85 5.76 -18.46
CA PHE A 48 18.68 5.80 -17.61
C PHE A 48 17.84 7.04 -17.90
N LYS A 49 16.52 6.88 -18.05
CA LYS A 49 15.57 7.98 -18.28
C LYS A 49 14.32 7.81 -17.47
N VAL A 50 13.88 8.87 -16.81
CA VAL A 50 12.50 9.00 -16.32
C VAL A 50 11.68 9.58 -17.47
N LEU A 51 10.63 8.90 -17.84
CA LEU A 51 9.71 9.32 -18.90
C LEU A 51 8.64 10.27 -18.33
N ASP A 52 7.76 10.73 -19.20
CA ASP A 52 6.68 11.62 -18.78
C ASP A 52 5.83 10.98 -17.65
N THR A 53 5.39 11.81 -16.73
CA THR A 53 4.49 11.42 -15.66
C THR A 53 3.27 10.71 -16.23
N ILE A 54 2.93 9.56 -15.66
CA ILE A 54 1.74 8.82 -16.08
C ILE A 54 0.52 9.69 -15.79
N LYS A 55 -0.20 10.00 -16.84
CA LYS A 55 -1.51 10.65 -16.77
C LYS A 55 -2.55 9.59 -16.38
N ALA A 56 -2.47 9.10 -15.14
CA ALA A 56 -3.47 8.18 -14.62
C ALA A 56 -4.80 8.95 -14.52
N PHE A 57 -5.85 8.36 -15.08
CA PHE A 57 -7.24 8.80 -14.90
C PHE A 57 -7.57 10.25 -15.31
N GLY A 58 -7.55 10.55 -16.61
CA GLY A 58 -8.30 11.69 -17.13
C GLY A 58 -7.54 12.94 -17.50
N GLY A 59 -6.28 12.87 -17.89
CA GLY A 59 -5.60 13.95 -18.62
C GLY A 59 -4.95 15.02 -17.74
N THR A 60 -4.41 16.02 -18.42
CA THR A 60 -3.54 17.07 -17.87
C THR A 60 -4.21 18.01 -16.88
N ASP A 61 -5.53 17.98 -16.73
CA ASP A 61 -6.28 19.02 -16.04
C ASP A 61 -7.12 18.52 -14.83
N SER A 62 -7.05 17.24 -14.50
CA SER A 62 -7.84 16.73 -13.40
C SER A 62 -7.11 16.91 -12.08
N THR A 63 -7.36 18.02 -11.43
CA THR A 63 -7.11 18.22 -10.00
C THR A 63 -7.90 17.23 -9.13
N LEU A 64 -8.80 16.46 -9.71
CA LEU A 64 -9.72 15.53 -9.05
C LEU A 64 -9.14 14.11 -8.87
N THR A 65 -8.15 13.73 -9.67
CA THR A 65 -7.64 12.37 -9.73
C THR A 65 -6.13 12.28 -9.58
N ARG A 66 -5.53 13.23 -8.89
CA ARG A 66 -4.12 13.13 -8.56
C ARG A 66 -3.94 11.96 -7.59
N TRP A 67 -3.04 11.06 -7.94
CA TRP A 67 -2.49 10.08 -7.04
C TRP A 67 -1.82 10.82 -5.88
N HIS A 68 -2.49 10.85 -4.73
CA HIS A 68 -2.04 11.65 -3.59
C HIS A 68 -0.82 11.04 -2.86
N HIS A 69 -0.38 9.85 -3.26
CA HIS A 69 0.84 9.21 -2.76
C HIS A 69 2.12 9.65 -3.49
N GLY A 70 2.05 10.72 -4.26
CA GLY A 70 3.18 11.24 -5.04
C GLY A 70 2.94 11.18 -6.55
N THR A 71 4.01 11.39 -7.28
CA THR A 71 4.00 11.30 -8.74
C THR A 71 4.42 9.91 -9.18
N VAL A 72 3.89 9.45 -10.31
CA VAL A 72 4.23 8.16 -10.92
C VAL A 72 4.68 8.42 -12.34
N ALA A 73 5.78 7.81 -12.76
CA ALA A 73 6.25 7.85 -14.14
C ALA A 73 6.82 6.50 -14.57
N ALA A 74 6.91 6.28 -15.86
CA ALA A 74 7.68 5.19 -16.40
C ALA A 74 9.17 5.51 -16.35
N ILE A 75 10.01 4.48 -16.22
CA ILE A 75 11.46 4.57 -16.38
C ILE A 75 11.92 3.66 -17.50
N GLU A 76 12.91 4.10 -18.24
CA GLU A 76 13.54 3.34 -19.31
C GLU A 76 15.04 3.24 -19.08
N MET A 77 15.57 2.06 -19.28
CA MET A 77 17.00 1.78 -19.28
C MET A 77 17.38 1.25 -20.65
N LYS A 78 18.29 1.96 -21.32
CA LYS A 78 18.79 1.58 -22.65
C LYS A 78 20.30 1.62 -22.63
N ASP A 79 20.93 0.46 -22.73
CA ASP A 79 22.37 0.27 -22.57
C ASP A 79 22.92 0.97 -21.34
N CYS A 80 22.12 0.95 -20.25
CA CYS A 80 22.43 1.62 -19.00
C CYS A 80 23.58 0.90 -18.28
N LYS A 81 24.73 1.55 -18.24
CA LYS A 81 25.94 0.99 -17.60
C LYS A 81 25.94 1.30 -16.12
N VAL A 82 25.91 0.25 -15.32
CA VAL A 82 25.87 0.34 -13.86
C VAL A 82 27.11 -0.34 -13.27
N PRO A 83 27.88 0.33 -12.41
CA PRO A 83 29.04 -0.26 -11.77
C PRO A 83 28.68 -1.49 -10.95
N VAL A 84 29.60 -2.46 -10.87
CA VAL A 84 29.43 -3.66 -10.03
C VAL A 84 29.18 -3.31 -8.56
N ALA A 85 29.78 -2.22 -8.08
CA ALA A 85 29.60 -1.73 -6.71
C ALA A 85 28.17 -1.30 -6.39
N ASN A 86 27.34 -1.04 -7.40
CA ASN A 86 25.94 -0.64 -7.22
C ASN A 86 24.98 -1.84 -7.09
N LEU A 87 25.50 -3.08 -7.14
CA LEU A 87 24.73 -4.27 -6.83
C LEU A 87 24.43 -4.32 -5.32
N LEU A 88 23.15 -4.29 -4.97
CA LEU A 88 22.70 -4.41 -3.58
C LEU A 88 22.61 -5.89 -3.19
N GLY A 89 23.50 -6.32 -2.32
CA GLY A 89 23.57 -7.70 -1.87
C GLY A 89 24.36 -8.61 -2.83
N LYS A 90 23.74 -9.72 -3.28
CA LYS A 90 24.40 -10.72 -4.12
C LYS A 90 23.64 -10.92 -5.43
N GLU A 91 24.38 -11.21 -6.49
CA GLU A 91 23.79 -11.58 -7.78
C GLU A 91 22.81 -12.74 -7.67
N GLY A 92 21.68 -12.61 -8.34
CA GLY A 92 20.61 -13.61 -8.34
C GLY A 92 19.89 -13.79 -7.00
N ARG A 93 20.14 -12.91 -6.03
CA ARG A 93 19.49 -12.86 -4.72
C ARG A 93 18.88 -11.48 -4.48
N CYS A 94 17.60 -11.34 -4.80
CA CYS A 94 16.85 -10.16 -4.41
C CYS A 94 16.76 -10.10 -2.87
N PRO A 95 17.04 -8.96 -2.21
CA PRO A 95 16.92 -8.81 -0.77
C PRO A 95 15.51 -9.15 -0.23
N PHE A 96 14.49 -9.05 -1.07
CA PHE A 96 13.10 -9.35 -0.71
C PHE A 96 12.71 -10.84 -0.93
N ALA A 97 13.62 -11.67 -1.42
CA ALA A 97 13.30 -13.06 -1.78
C ALA A 97 13.04 -13.98 -0.57
N ASP A 98 13.52 -13.61 0.62
CA ASP A 98 13.29 -14.39 1.85
C ASP A 98 11.93 -14.09 2.54
N GLY A 99 11.16 -13.18 1.99
CA GLY A 99 9.84 -12.80 2.50
C GLY A 99 9.83 -11.94 3.76
N LYS A 100 10.92 -11.84 4.50
CA LYS A 100 10.96 -11.07 5.76
C LYS A 100 10.79 -9.57 5.54
N GLU A 101 11.50 -9.02 4.57
CA GLU A 101 11.38 -7.60 4.23
C GLU A 101 10.02 -7.28 3.62
N LEU A 102 9.45 -8.18 2.83
CA LEU A 102 8.08 -8.05 2.34
C LEU A 102 7.06 -8.05 3.49
N ALA A 103 7.24 -8.92 4.48
CA ALA A 103 6.37 -8.97 5.64
C ALA A 103 6.44 -7.66 6.47
N ARG A 104 7.63 -7.11 6.68
CA ARG A 104 7.83 -5.80 7.34
C ARG A 104 7.17 -4.67 6.56
N SER A 105 7.38 -4.65 5.24
CA SER A 105 6.76 -3.67 4.34
C SER A 105 5.23 -3.74 4.39
N ALA A 106 4.66 -4.94 4.38
CA ALA A 106 3.22 -5.15 4.47
C ALA A 106 2.62 -4.59 5.78
N VAL A 107 3.29 -4.82 6.92
CA VAL A 107 2.87 -4.28 8.22
C VAL A 107 2.99 -2.76 8.25
N ALA A 108 4.08 -2.20 7.73
CA ALA A 108 4.25 -0.75 7.63
C ALA A 108 3.16 -0.11 6.76
N SER A 109 2.85 -0.71 5.62
CA SER A 109 1.77 -0.27 4.73
C SER A 109 0.39 -0.36 5.39
N ALA A 110 0.13 -1.41 6.17
CA ALA A 110 -1.10 -1.53 6.95
C ALA A 110 -1.23 -0.43 8.00
N ALA A 111 -0.14 -0.05 8.65
CA ALA A 111 -0.10 1.05 9.61
C ALA A 111 -0.35 2.42 8.94
N ILE A 112 0.22 2.65 7.75
CA ILE A 112 -0.05 3.86 6.95
C ILE A 112 -1.54 3.92 6.58
N SER A 113 -2.11 2.81 6.12
CA SER A 113 -3.54 2.72 5.81
C SER A 113 -4.40 3.09 7.01
N LEU A 114 -4.11 2.50 8.16
CA LEU A 114 -4.79 2.82 9.42
C LEU A 114 -4.71 4.32 9.75
N GLY A 115 -3.59 4.98 9.47
CA GLY A 115 -3.40 6.42 9.66
C GLY A 115 -4.36 7.26 8.81
N VAL A 116 -4.59 6.88 7.55
CA VAL A 116 -5.57 7.53 6.66
C VAL A 116 -6.99 7.37 7.20
N GLY A 117 -7.36 6.15 7.59
CA GLY A 117 -8.68 5.88 8.19
C GLY A 117 -8.89 6.69 9.47
N ARG A 118 -7.88 6.77 10.33
CA ARG A 118 -7.93 7.55 11.57
C ARG A 118 -8.13 9.04 11.30
N ALA A 119 -7.38 9.63 10.37
CA ALA A 119 -7.52 11.04 10.02
C ALA A 119 -8.92 11.36 9.48
N SER A 120 -9.48 10.47 8.66
CA SER A 120 -10.84 10.59 8.14
C SER A 120 -11.90 10.53 9.25
N TYR A 121 -11.73 9.57 10.16
CA TYR A 121 -12.59 9.40 11.33
C TYR A 121 -12.56 10.62 12.27
N ASP A 122 -11.38 11.09 12.63
CA ASP A 122 -11.22 12.24 13.53
C ASP A 122 -11.90 13.49 12.93
N ALA A 123 -11.72 13.73 11.63
CA ALA A 123 -12.41 14.82 10.93
C ALA A 123 -13.95 14.66 10.98
N ALA A 124 -14.48 13.44 10.81
CA ALA A 124 -15.91 13.20 10.86
C ALA A 124 -16.48 13.39 12.28
N VAL A 125 -15.77 12.95 13.30
CA VAL A 125 -16.15 13.14 14.72
C VAL A 125 -16.21 14.61 15.07
N ASP A 126 -15.19 15.39 14.71
CA ASP A 126 -15.13 16.83 15.00
C ASP A 126 -16.24 17.59 14.28
N TYR A 127 -16.47 17.28 13.00
CA TYR A 127 -17.57 17.86 12.24
C TYR A 127 -18.93 17.51 12.85
N ALA A 128 -19.15 16.25 13.23
CA ALA A 128 -20.43 15.81 13.79
C ALA A 128 -20.74 16.45 15.15
N LYS A 129 -19.74 16.76 15.95
CA LYS A 129 -19.88 17.48 17.23
C LYS A 129 -20.20 18.95 17.04
N MET A 130 -19.77 19.56 15.92
CA MET A 130 -19.93 20.99 15.67
C MET A 130 -21.19 21.28 14.84
N ARG A 131 -21.47 20.47 13.82
CA ARG A 131 -22.56 20.71 12.86
C ARG A 131 -23.90 20.49 13.50
N ARG A 132 -24.82 21.47 13.32
CA ARG A 132 -26.20 21.41 13.79
C ARG A 132 -27.18 21.24 12.62
N GLN A 133 -28.07 20.28 12.74
CA GLN A 133 -29.21 20.06 11.87
C GLN A 133 -30.34 19.40 12.68
N GLY A 134 -31.60 19.63 12.33
CA GLY A 134 -32.74 19.08 13.07
C GLY A 134 -32.76 19.49 14.56
N GLY A 135 -32.32 20.74 14.87
CA GLY A 135 -32.36 21.31 16.21
C GLY A 135 -31.23 20.90 17.16
N ARG A 136 -30.33 19.98 16.80
CA ARG A 136 -29.25 19.47 17.63
C ARG A 136 -27.98 19.20 16.83
N ASN A 137 -26.90 18.83 17.50
CA ASN A 137 -25.67 18.41 16.83
C ASN A 137 -25.93 17.11 16.06
N ILE A 138 -25.34 16.96 14.86
CA ILE A 138 -25.61 15.77 14.05
C ILE A 138 -25.11 14.48 14.71
N MET A 139 -24.11 14.55 15.59
CA MET A 139 -23.63 13.42 16.40
C MET A 139 -24.77 12.78 17.24
N GLU A 140 -25.76 13.55 17.64
CA GLU A 140 -26.90 13.11 18.46
C GLU A 140 -27.99 12.36 17.65
N HIS A 141 -27.86 12.36 16.33
CA HIS A 141 -28.75 11.58 15.47
C HIS A 141 -28.23 10.15 15.33
N GLN A 142 -29.11 9.17 15.53
CA GLN A 142 -28.76 7.75 15.44
C GLN A 142 -28.05 7.41 14.12
N ALA A 143 -28.51 7.96 13.00
CA ALA A 143 -27.91 7.70 11.68
C ALA A 143 -26.44 8.11 11.57
N ILE A 144 -26.00 9.13 12.30
CA ILE A 144 -24.59 9.56 12.35
C ILE A 144 -23.85 8.80 13.44
N GLY A 145 -24.45 8.66 14.62
CA GLY A 145 -23.85 7.94 15.74
C GLY A 145 -23.48 6.51 15.41
N THR A 146 -24.33 5.78 14.68
CA THR A 146 -24.04 4.41 14.23
C THR A 146 -22.88 4.37 13.23
N LYS A 147 -22.79 5.30 12.28
CA LYS A 147 -21.64 5.39 11.34
C LYS A 147 -20.32 5.62 12.07
N ILE A 148 -20.32 6.52 13.05
CA ILE A 148 -19.12 6.80 13.87
C ILE A 148 -18.74 5.55 14.70
N ALA A 149 -19.73 4.83 15.25
CA ALA A 149 -19.47 3.59 15.98
C ALA A 149 -18.87 2.50 15.06
N ASP A 150 -19.40 2.33 13.86
CA ASP A 150 -18.89 1.38 12.87
C ASP A 150 -17.44 1.71 12.46
N CYS A 151 -17.15 3.00 12.24
CA CYS A 151 -15.77 3.44 11.98
C CYS A 151 -14.84 3.12 13.17
N THR A 152 -15.28 3.36 14.40
CA THR A 152 -14.50 3.07 15.60
C THR A 152 -14.18 1.58 15.69
N ILE A 153 -15.17 0.72 15.52
CA ILE A 153 -15.00 -0.74 15.57
C ILE A 153 -13.99 -1.20 14.52
N LYS A 154 -14.14 -0.77 13.27
CA LYS A 154 -13.25 -1.15 12.17
C LYS A 154 -11.81 -0.70 12.40
N LEU A 155 -11.61 0.53 12.88
CA LEU A 155 -10.27 1.06 13.17
C LEU A 155 -9.61 0.33 14.34
N GLU A 156 -10.34 0.02 15.41
CA GLU A 156 -9.77 -0.71 16.55
C GLU A 156 -9.44 -2.16 16.20
N LEU A 157 -10.29 -2.85 15.44
CA LEU A 157 -9.98 -4.21 14.96
C LEU A 157 -8.74 -4.21 14.08
N SER A 158 -8.64 -3.26 13.14
CA SER A 158 -7.48 -3.13 12.25
C SER A 158 -6.21 -2.80 13.02
N ARG A 159 -6.28 -1.89 13.99
CA ARG A 159 -5.14 -1.53 14.86
C ARG A 159 -4.60 -2.73 15.60
N ASN A 160 -5.47 -3.51 16.22
CA ASN A 160 -5.08 -4.72 16.94
C ASN A 160 -4.45 -5.76 16.01
N MET A 161 -4.95 -5.87 14.76
CA MET A 161 -4.37 -6.77 13.77
C MET A 161 -2.98 -6.32 13.32
N VAL A 162 -2.78 -5.01 13.11
CA VAL A 162 -1.46 -4.43 12.78
C VAL A 162 -0.47 -4.66 13.93
N TRP A 163 -0.85 -4.38 15.16
CA TRP A 163 0.01 -4.63 16.33
C TRP A 163 0.37 -6.10 16.48
N LYS A 164 -0.62 -6.99 16.34
CA LYS A 164 -0.38 -8.44 16.39
C LYS A 164 0.60 -8.89 15.30
N ALA A 165 0.45 -8.39 14.08
CA ALA A 165 1.35 -8.74 12.98
C ALA A 165 2.76 -8.20 13.20
N ALA A 166 2.89 -6.96 13.66
CA ALA A 166 4.18 -6.36 14.00
C ALA A 166 4.89 -7.14 15.11
N TRP A 167 4.17 -7.42 16.20
CA TRP A 167 4.71 -8.18 17.33
C TRP A 167 5.15 -9.58 16.94
N ALA A 168 4.37 -10.26 16.07
CA ALA A 168 4.70 -11.60 15.61
C ALA A 168 5.96 -11.65 14.71
N LEU A 169 6.24 -10.58 13.96
CA LEU A 169 7.48 -10.46 13.19
C LEU A 169 8.71 -10.29 14.08
N ASP A 170 8.55 -9.61 15.21
CA ASP A 170 9.65 -9.40 16.18
C ASP A 170 9.85 -10.61 17.10
N HIS A 171 8.80 -11.45 17.29
CA HIS A 171 8.80 -12.59 18.21
C HIS A 171 8.30 -13.87 17.51
N PRO A 172 9.01 -14.33 16.47
CA PRO A 172 8.57 -15.49 15.69
C PRO A 172 8.47 -16.77 16.55
N GLU A 173 9.33 -16.90 17.56
CA GLU A 173 9.32 -18.03 18.51
C GLU A 173 8.04 -18.08 19.37
N ALA A 174 7.45 -16.93 19.68
CA ALA A 174 6.25 -16.86 20.50
C ALA A 174 4.98 -17.30 19.78
N VAL A 175 5.00 -17.29 18.45
CA VAL A 175 3.89 -17.75 17.60
C VAL A 175 4.11 -19.14 17.03
N ALA A 176 5.33 -19.67 17.10
CA ALA A 176 5.66 -21.00 16.62
C ALA A 176 4.87 -22.08 17.38
N GLY A 177 4.39 -23.09 16.66
CA GLY A 177 3.65 -24.23 17.22
C GLY A 177 2.22 -23.91 17.71
N ARG A 178 1.72 -22.70 17.52
CA ARG A 178 0.30 -22.37 17.78
C ARG A 178 -0.55 -22.66 16.56
N SER A 179 -1.85 -22.90 16.78
CA SER A 179 -2.81 -23.19 15.69
C SER A 179 -2.90 -22.11 14.60
N VAL A 180 -2.46 -20.90 14.90
CA VAL A 180 -2.40 -19.75 13.98
C VAL A 180 -0.97 -19.36 13.60
N SER A 181 0.04 -20.17 13.95
CA SER A 181 1.46 -19.85 13.69
C SER A 181 1.81 -19.77 12.21
N GLU A 182 1.12 -20.53 11.39
CA GLU A 182 1.36 -20.62 9.95
C GLU A 182 0.57 -19.57 9.15
N LEU A 183 -0.34 -18.83 9.80
CA LEU A 183 -1.07 -17.78 9.14
C LEU A 183 -0.16 -16.60 8.77
N PRO A 184 -0.28 -16.06 7.56
CA PRO A 184 0.48 -14.89 7.14
C PRO A 184 -0.11 -13.62 7.76
N LEU A 185 0.16 -13.38 9.05
CA LEU A 185 -0.44 -12.29 9.84
C LEU A 185 -0.19 -10.91 9.22
N HIS A 186 0.96 -10.71 8.55
CA HIS A 186 1.29 -9.49 7.84
C HIS A 186 0.36 -9.25 6.64
N VAL A 187 0.02 -10.31 5.89
CA VAL A 187 -0.95 -10.23 4.77
C VAL A 187 -2.35 -9.96 5.31
N ILE A 188 -2.74 -10.66 6.37
CA ILE A 188 -4.05 -10.46 7.03
C ILE A 188 -4.18 -9.01 7.52
N ALA A 189 -3.15 -8.47 8.18
CA ALA A 189 -3.14 -7.08 8.63
C ALA A 189 -3.27 -6.09 7.47
N ARG A 190 -2.57 -6.35 6.36
CA ARG A 190 -2.61 -5.52 5.16
C ARG A 190 -4.00 -5.50 4.54
N VAL A 191 -4.59 -6.67 4.28
CA VAL A 191 -5.93 -6.80 3.67
C VAL A 191 -7.00 -6.21 4.59
N ALA A 192 -7.02 -6.60 5.87
CA ALA A 192 -8.02 -6.13 6.82
C ALA A 192 -7.98 -4.60 7.01
N SER A 193 -6.78 -4.02 7.09
CA SER A 193 -6.64 -2.56 7.23
C SER A 193 -7.08 -1.83 5.97
N ALA A 194 -6.75 -2.33 4.78
CA ALA A 194 -7.12 -1.72 3.52
C ALA A 194 -8.65 -1.70 3.32
N GLU A 195 -9.32 -2.83 3.56
CA GLU A 195 -10.78 -2.93 3.47
C GLU A 195 -11.48 -2.04 4.51
N ALA A 196 -11.02 -2.08 5.76
CA ALA A 196 -11.60 -1.24 6.82
C ALA A 196 -11.45 0.25 6.51
N VAL A 197 -10.28 0.68 6.04
CA VAL A 197 -10.00 2.09 5.73
C VAL A 197 -10.83 2.56 4.54
N HIS A 198 -11.00 1.72 3.52
CA HIS A 198 -11.90 2.04 2.40
C HIS A 198 -13.33 2.34 2.89
N GLU A 199 -13.90 1.49 3.73
CA GLU A 199 -15.22 1.71 4.29
C GLU A 199 -15.27 2.91 5.25
N VAL A 200 -14.29 3.06 6.14
CA VAL A 200 -14.21 4.17 7.10
C VAL A 200 -14.19 5.51 6.39
N THR A 201 -13.40 5.65 5.32
CA THR A 201 -13.31 6.93 4.58
C THR A 201 -14.64 7.29 3.90
N LEU A 202 -15.39 6.32 3.39
CA LEU A 202 -16.72 6.51 2.83
C LEU A 202 -17.73 6.92 3.91
N LEU A 203 -17.81 6.19 5.02
CA LEU A 203 -18.71 6.50 6.13
C LEU A 203 -18.42 7.87 6.74
N ALA A 204 -17.15 8.23 6.87
CA ALA A 204 -16.73 9.54 7.33
C ALA A 204 -17.19 10.65 6.37
N ALA A 205 -17.02 10.47 5.06
CA ALA A 205 -17.49 11.43 4.06
C ALA A 205 -19.01 11.58 4.09
N GLU A 206 -19.77 10.50 4.28
CA GLU A 206 -21.22 10.54 4.44
C GLU A 206 -21.66 11.36 5.66
N CYS A 207 -20.91 11.35 6.77
CA CYS A 207 -21.19 12.18 7.94
C CYS A 207 -21.15 13.68 7.62
N PHE A 208 -20.39 14.10 6.61
CA PHE A 208 -20.33 15.49 6.15
C PHE A 208 -21.49 15.87 5.22
N GLY A 209 -22.25 14.88 4.70
CA GLY A 209 -23.28 15.13 3.68
C GLY A 209 -22.68 15.79 2.44
N ALA A 210 -23.33 16.81 1.89
CA ALA A 210 -22.83 17.53 0.71
C ALA A 210 -21.43 18.14 0.90
N MET A 211 -21.04 18.47 2.14
CA MET A 211 -19.70 18.98 2.42
C MET A 211 -18.61 17.91 2.21
N GLY A 212 -18.95 16.61 2.28
CA GLY A 212 -18.00 15.51 2.09
C GLY A 212 -17.41 15.42 0.67
N VAL A 213 -18.08 16.04 -0.32
CA VAL A 213 -17.58 16.06 -1.72
C VAL A 213 -16.97 17.42 -2.11
N MET A 214 -16.93 18.39 -1.19
CA MET A 214 -16.39 19.72 -1.47
C MET A 214 -14.86 19.73 -1.39
N ARG A 215 -14.24 20.52 -2.27
CA ARG A 215 -12.76 20.62 -2.35
C ARG A 215 -12.12 21.23 -1.11
N ASP A 216 -12.87 22.07 -0.38
CA ASP A 216 -12.41 22.75 0.83
C ASP A 216 -12.37 21.81 2.05
N MET A 217 -12.92 20.58 1.90
CA MET A 217 -12.95 19.57 2.95
C MET A 217 -11.96 18.44 2.65
N PRO A 218 -11.35 17.85 3.69
CA PRO A 218 -10.32 16.82 3.49
C PRO A 218 -10.88 15.44 3.06
N LEU A 219 -12.18 15.21 3.17
CA LEU A 219 -12.78 13.89 3.02
C LEU A 219 -12.61 13.31 1.62
N GLN A 220 -12.74 14.15 0.60
CA GLN A 220 -12.56 13.72 -0.79
C GLN A 220 -11.16 13.12 -1.01
N LYS A 221 -10.13 13.70 -0.39
CA LYS A 221 -8.77 13.15 -0.41
C LYS A 221 -8.71 11.79 0.30
N TYR A 222 -9.28 11.68 1.49
CA TYR A 222 -9.26 10.43 2.26
C TYR A 222 -10.02 9.30 1.55
N VAL A 223 -11.15 9.58 0.93
CA VAL A 223 -11.89 8.60 0.11
C VAL A 223 -11.04 8.11 -1.05
N ASN A 224 -10.37 9.03 -1.75
CA ASN A 224 -9.44 8.68 -2.83
C ASN A 224 -8.28 7.80 -2.34
N ASP A 225 -7.65 8.18 -1.24
CA ASP A 225 -6.55 7.43 -0.63
C ASP A 225 -7.03 6.03 -0.19
N GLY A 226 -8.22 5.95 0.43
CA GLY A 226 -8.82 4.68 0.84
C GLY A 226 -9.11 3.75 -0.33
N PHE A 227 -9.60 4.30 -1.45
CA PHE A 227 -9.82 3.53 -2.68
C PHE A 227 -8.50 3.01 -3.27
N ILE A 228 -7.47 3.86 -3.34
CA ILE A 228 -6.15 3.47 -3.85
C ILE A 228 -5.53 2.38 -2.97
N ILE A 229 -5.60 2.54 -1.65
CA ILE A 229 -5.10 1.56 -0.68
C ILE A 229 -5.77 0.20 -0.86
N ALA A 230 -7.09 0.18 -1.05
CA ALA A 230 -7.86 -1.05 -1.24
C ALA A 230 -7.53 -1.79 -2.55
N HIS A 231 -6.99 -1.07 -3.55
CA HIS A 231 -6.65 -1.61 -4.87
C HIS A 231 -5.14 -1.62 -5.17
N SER A 232 -4.32 -1.35 -4.16
CA SER A 232 -2.86 -1.45 -4.28
C SER A 232 -2.41 -2.91 -4.17
N GLU A 233 -1.16 -3.17 -4.54
CA GLU A 233 -0.53 -4.48 -4.40
C GLU A 233 -0.74 -5.05 -2.97
N ASP A 234 -0.88 -6.37 -2.87
CA ASP A 234 -1.05 -7.13 -1.63
C ASP A 234 -2.38 -6.92 -0.86
N THR A 235 -3.40 -6.36 -1.49
CA THR A 235 -4.73 -6.22 -0.88
C THR A 235 -5.84 -6.87 -1.69
N ASP A 236 -5.51 -7.36 -2.87
CA ASP A 236 -6.43 -7.96 -3.84
C ASP A 236 -6.71 -9.45 -3.61
N GLY A 237 -7.32 -10.08 -4.62
CA GLY A 237 -7.61 -11.50 -4.61
C GLY A 237 -6.39 -12.40 -4.43
N ALA A 238 -5.19 -11.98 -4.87
CA ALA A 238 -3.96 -12.75 -4.71
C ALA A 238 -3.55 -12.84 -3.24
N ALA A 239 -3.64 -11.75 -2.49
CA ALA A 239 -3.38 -11.73 -1.05
C ALA A 239 -4.36 -12.63 -0.28
N LYS A 240 -5.66 -12.56 -0.61
CA LYS A 240 -6.67 -13.44 -0.01
C LYS A 240 -6.43 -14.91 -0.33
N LEU A 241 -5.97 -15.22 -1.55
CA LEU A 241 -5.59 -16.58 -1.92
C LEU A 241 -4.38 -17.09 -1.12
N GLN A 242 -3.39 -16.23 -0.87
CA GLN A 242 -2.26 -16.58 -0.01
C GLN A 242 -2.69 -16.96 1.41
N ILE A 243 -3.67 -16.23 1.97
CA ILE A 243 -4.26 -16.57 3.27
C ILE A 243 -4.95 -17.93 3.20
N ALA A 244 -5.77 -18.18 2.17
CA ALA A 244 -6.48 -19.45 1.99
C ALA A 244 -5.52 -20.64 1.81
N GLU A 245 -4.44 -20.46 1.07
CA GLU A 245 -3.39 -21.47 0.88
C GLU A 245 -2.70 -21.82 2.20
N SER A 246 -2.40 -20.82 3.03
CA SER A 246 -1.82 -21.06 4.35
C SER A 246 -2.78 -21.85 5.26
N VAL A 247 -4.07 -21.53 5.24
CA VAL A 247 -5.10 -22.26 6.01
C VAL A 247 -5.24 -23.70 5.51
N ALA A 248 -5.19 -23.90 4.20
CA ALA A 248 -5.35 -25.22 3.58
C ALA A 248 -4.07 -26.08 3.61
N GLY A 249 -2.92 -25.50 3.99
CA GLY A 249 -1.64 -26.20 4.07
C GLY A 249 -1.03 -26.57 2.71
N TYR A 250 -1.35 -25.84 1.65
CA TYR A 250 -0.72 -26.03 0.35
C TYR A 250 -0.26 -24.71 -0.26
N GLN A 251 0.69 -24.78 -1.17
CA GLN A 251 1.09 -23.65 -2.00
C GLN A 251 0.70 -23.91 -3.46
N ARG A 252 0.02 -22.94 -4.05
CA ARG A 252 -0.33 -23.03 -5.47
C ARG A 252 0.94 -22.95 -6.31
N LYS A 253 1.13 -23.92 -7.22
CA LYS A 253 2.14 -23.77 -8.28
C LYS A 253 1.61 -22.69 -9.23
N LEU A 254 2.22 -21.50 -9.21
CA LEU A 254 1.97 -20.53 -10.25
C LEU A 254 2.33 -21.18 -11.59
N ALA A 255 1.39 -21.15 -12.55
CA ALA A 255 1.67 -21.59 -13.91
C ALA A 255 2.86 -20.76 -14.44
N ALA A 256 3.83 -21.48 -14.99
CA ALA A 256 5.05 -20.90 -15.57
C ALA A 256 4.73 -20.02 -16.78
#